data_3712b4b61399810f9d0ab8ca27b223d9
#
_entry.id   3712b4b61399810f9d0ab8ca27b223d9
#
_cell.length_a   1.000
_cell.length_b   1.000
_cell.length_c   1.000
_cell.angle_alpha   90.00
_cell.angle_beta   90.00
_cell.angle_gamma   90.00
#
_symmetry.space_group_name_H-M   'P 1'
#
loop_
_entity.id
_entity.type
_entity.pdbx_description
1 polymer ?
#
loop_
_entity_poly.entity_id
_entity_poly.type
_entity_poly.pdbx_seq_one_letter_code
_entity_poly.pdbx_strand_id
1 'polypeptide(L)'
;MKILGINALNHDAAITLIEDGKILFAGHAERYSGIKNDSNLNKEMFEDMEQYGTPDKVVYFERPWIKKLRQLKAGQYSEVFTLKNMPQNHIDSVLGKGKYKIDEYVDHHLSHASSTYFTSPYKESAVVCIDAIGEFDTISIWYAKGNKLEKRWSQTYPHSLGLWYSAMTQRLGLKPQEDEFILMGMAAWGRQDDDLQSIMYNDFFGYANELDLRMNLHRGCMDYEPSIYPDDGSEQWKFDIAANVQTICEWQIAKVFKKAKELVPETDNMCYSGGVALNCVANSNVVKDQYPNMWILPNPGDAGSSLGCAAYIGGEHIDFMENGAFLGYDIKGKYPVKQVVKELLKGNLVGVANGRAEYGPRALGNRSLLADPRGKDIKAQMNKIKNRQEFRPFAPSVLEEHAHEIFDMPTQKSQFMQYVCLLYTSPSPRD
;
A
#
# COMPACT_ATOMS: atom_id res chain seq x y z
N MET A 1 -27.56 -6.95 2.02
CA MET A 1 -27.52 -5.45 1.99
C MET A 1 -26.26 -5.03 1.22
N LYS A 2 -26.47 -4.17 0.21
CA LYS A 2 -25.35 -3.63 -0.60
C LYS A 2 -24.75 -2.39 0.04
N ILE A 3 -23.45 -2.41 0.33
CA ILE A 3 -22.75 -1.30 0.98
C ILE A 3 -21.67 -0.80 0.02
N LEU A 4 -21.74 0.50 -0.29
CA LEU A 4 -20.73 1.20 -1.08
C LEU A 4 -19.77 1.93 -0.15
N GLY A 5 -18.52 1.50 -0.12
CA GLY A 5 -17.43 2.22 0.53
C GLY A 5 -16.70 3.13 -0.45
N ILE A 6 -16.37 4.34 -0.03
CA ILE A 6 -15.72 5.37 -0.84
C ILE A 6 -14.48 5.91 -0.12
N ASN A 7 -13.36 5.99 -0.85
CA ASN A 7 -12.17 6.75 -0.50
C ASN A 7 -11.90 7.80 -1.57
N ALA A 8 -11.61 9.04 -1.20
CA ALA A 8 -11.22 10.12 -2.13
C ALA A 8 -10.60 11.33 -1.41
N LEU A 9 -10.15 12.33 -2.19
CA LEU A 9 -9.71 13.65 -1.74
C LEU A 9 -8.36 13.70 -0.98
N ASN A 10 -7.66 12.60 -0.90
CA ASN A 10 -6.32 12.54 -0.35
C ASN A 10 -5.35 12.12 -1.45
N HIS A 11 -5.23 10.84 -1.65
CA HIS A 11 -4.63 10.17 -2.79
C HIS A 11 -5.38 8.84 -2.99
N ASP A 12 -5.17 8.17 -4.13
CA ASP A 12 -5.68 6.82 -4.39
C ASP A 12 -7.20 6.67 -4.25
N ALA A 13 -7.98 7.54 -4.91
CA ALA A 13 -9.43 7.43 -4.86
C ALA A 13 -9.91 6.05 -5.34
N ALA A 14 -10.84 5.47 -4.59
CA ALA A 14 -11.35 4.13 -4.84
C ALA A 14 -12.80 3.97 -4.34
N ILE A 15 -13.53 3.05 -4.95
CA ILE A 15 -14.84 2.62 -4.47
C ILE A 15 -14.91 1.11 -4.38
N THR A 16 -15.68 0.60 -3.42
CA THR A 16 -15.91 -0.83 -3.25
C THR A 16 -17.37 -1.08 -2.93
N LEU A 17 -18.01 -1.97 -3.69
CA LEU A 17 -19.36 -2.45 -3.43
C LEU A 17 -19.31 -3.87 -2.87
N ILE A 18 -19.86 -4.07 -1.67
CA ILE A 18 -19.98 -5.39 -1.05
C ILE A 18 -21.46 -5.76 -0.84
N GLU A 19 -21.75 -7.05 -0.82
CA GLU A 19 -23.06 -7.60 -0.44
C GLU A 19 -22.86 -8.93 0.30
N ASP A 20 -23.37 -9.03 1.51
CA ASP A 20 -23.44 -10.27 2.30
C ASP A 20 -22.10 -11.04 2.32
N GLY A 21 -21.02 -10.37 2.73
CA GLY A 21 -19.67 -10.94 2.80
C GLY A 21 -18.97 -11.17 1.47
N LYS A 22 -19.48 -10.63 0.35
CA LYS A 22 -18.86 -10.73 -0.98
C LYS A 22 -18.50 -9.37 -1.55
N ILE A 23 -17.33 -9.27 -2.20
CA ILE A 23 -16.97 -8.09 -2.97
C ILE A 23 -17.54 -8.24 -4.38
N LEU A 24 -18.53 -7.42 -4.71
CA LEU A 24 -19.12 -7.39 -6.04
C LEU A 24 -18.24 -6.61 -7.02
N PHE A 25 -17.70 -5.46 -6.57
CA PHE A 25 -16.86 -4.58 -7.35
C PHE A 25 -15.88 -3.83 -6.44
N ALA A 26 -14.65 -3.63 -6.90
CA ALA A 26 -13.71 -2.70 -6.29
C ALA A 26 -12.88 -2.01 -7.39
N GLY A 27 -13.06 -0.69 -7.54
CA GLY A 27 -12.41 0.14 -8.54
C GLY A 27 -11.43 1.11 -7.92
N HIS A 28 -10.30 1.35 -8.60
CA HIS A 28 -9.26 2.29 -8.24
C HIS A 28 -9.18 3.38 -9.32
N ALA A 29 -9.25 4.64 -8.95
CA ALA A 29 -9.39 5.76 -9.89
C ALA A 29 -8.27 5.83 -10.93
N GLU A 30 -7.02 5.53 -10.53
CA GLU A 30 -5.88 5.51 -11.45
C GLU A 30 -6.05 4.56 -12.65
N ARG A 31 -6.88 3.51 -12.52
CA ARG A 31 -7.18 2.55 -13.61
C ARG A 31 -8.10 3.15 -14.68
N TYR A 32 -8.78 4.24 -14.37
CA TYR A 32 -9.70 4.97 -15.26
C TYR A 32 -9.05 6.23 -15.81
N SER A 33 -8.45 7.05 -14.95
CA SER A 33 -7.84 8.33 -15.33
C SER A 33 -6.45 8.20 -15.96
N GLY A 34 -5.72 7.10 -15.71
CA GLY A 34 -4.31 6.96 -16.07
C GLY A 34 -3.37 7.87 -15.26
N ILE A 35 -3.89 8.55 -14.23
CA ILE A 35 -3.12 9.38 -13.31
C ILE A 35 -2.77 8.55 -12.09
N LYS A 36 -1.46 8.39 -11.81
CA LYS A 36 -1.02 7.64 -10.64
C LYS A 36 -1.46 8.35 -9.36
N ASN A 37 -1.94 7.57 -8.39
CA ASN A 37 -2.43 8.04 -7.08
C ASN A 37 -3.54 9.11 -7.21
N ASP A 38 -4.39 9.03 -8.26
CA ASP A 38 -5.46 10.00 -8.48
C ASP A 38 -6.38 10.12 -7.26
N SER A 39 -6.48 11.33 -6.73
CA SER A 39 -7.33 11.64 -5.57
C SER A 39 -8.79 11.86 -5.91
N ASN A 40 -9.14 11.89 -7.20
CA ASN A 40 -10.47 12.23 -7.67
C ASN A 40 -11.25 10.99 -8.06
N LEU A 41 -12.52 10.97 -7.64
CA LEU A 41 -13.49 10.03 -8.18
C LEU A 41 -13.76 10.35 -9.65
N ASN A 42 -14.09 9.35 -10.45
CA ASN A 42 -14.54 9.52 -11.82
C ASN A 42 -15.85 8.77 -12.07
N LYS A 43 -16.60 9.27 -13.02
CA LYS A 43 -17.97 8.82 -13.28
C LYS A 43 -18.01 7.39 -13.82
N GLU A 44 -17.07 7.03 -14.70
CA GLU A 44 -16.98 5.72 -15.32
C GLU A 44 -16.80 4.60 -14.30
N MET A 45 -16.06 4.86 -13.23
CA MET A 45 -15.88 3.90 -12.15
C MET A 45 -17.20 3.57 -11.43
N PHE A 46 -18.08 4.57 -11.27
CA PHE A 46 -19.42 4.35 -10.71
C PHE A 46 -20.34 3.67 -11.73
N GLU A 47 -20.28 3.98 -13.01
CA GLU A 47 -21.05 3.31 -14.05
C GLU A 47 -20.71 1.83 -14.13
N ASP A 48 -19.43 1.45 -13.99
CA ASP A 48 -19.02 0.05 -13.91
C ASP A 48 -19.54 -0.63 -12.64
N MET A 49 -19.48 0.05 -11.51
CA MET A 49 -20.00 -0.47 -10.23
C MET A 49 -21.51 -0.68 -10.27
N GLU A 50 -22.26 0.22 -10.89
CA GLU A 50 -23.74 0.17 -10.99
C GLU A 50 -24.24 -1.05 -11.78
N GLN A 51 -23.38 -1.70 -12.60
CA GLN A 51 -23.72 -2.97 -13.25
C GLN A 51 -23.96 -4.11 -12.24
N TYR A 52 -23.44 -3.99 -11.01
CA TYR A 52 -23.61 -4.95 -9.92
C TYR A 52 -24.78 -4.58 -8.99
N GLY A 53 -25.42 -3.45 -9.23
CA GLY A 53 -26.62 -2.97 -8.54
C GLY A 53 -26.41 -1.67 -7.78
N THR A 54 -27.52 -1.14 -7.27
CA THR A 54 -27.54 0.11 -6.48
C THR A 54 -27.23 -0.18 -5.02
N PRO A 55 -26.38 0.61 -4.36
CA PRO A 55 -26.09 0.45 -2.94
C PRO A 55 -27.31 0.86 -2.08
N ASP A 56 -27.53 0.11 -0.99
CA ASP A 56 -28.50 0.42 0.06
C ASP A 56 -27.92 1.43 1.06
N LYS A 57 -26.59 1.44 1.22
CA LYS A 57 -25.85 2.28 2.16
C LYS A 57 -24.55 2.76 1.55
N VAL A 58 -24.19 4.03 1.79
CA VAL A 58 -22.95 4.66 1.34
C VAL A 58 -22.09 5.07 2.53
N VAL A 59 -20.84 4.64 2.55
CA VAL A 59 -19.92 4.84 3.67
C VAL A 59 -18.64 5.48 3.18
N TYR A 60 -18.09 6.40 3.94
CA TYR A 60 -16.84 7.07 3.62
C TYR A 60 -15.73 6.73 4.62
N PHE A 61 -14.51 6.56 4.16
CA PHE A 61 -13.39 5.93 4.86
C PHE A 61 -12.74 6.77 5.97
N GLU A 62 -12.99 8.10 6.04
CA GLU A 62 -12.45 8.98 7.09
C GLU A 62 -13.50 10.00 7.56
N ARG A 63 -13.31 10.52 8.78
CA ARG A 63 -14.18 11.54 9.37
C ARG A 63 -13.68 12.95 9.02
N PRO A 64 -14.32 13.67 8.08
CA PRO A 64 -13.79 14.92 7.52
C PRO A 64 -13.58 16.01 8.58
N TRP A 65 -14.42 16.06 9.63
CA TRP A 65 -14.30 17.06 10.69
C TRP A 65 -13.09 16.80 11.59
N ILE A 66 -12.75 15.54 11.86
CA ILE A 66 -11.55 15.18 12.63
C ILE A 66 -10.29 15.52 11.82
N LYS A 67 -10.29 15.23 10.52
CA LYS A 67 -9.21 15.65 9.60
C LYS A 67 -9.02 17.17 9.61
N LYS A 68 -10.11 17.96 9.54
CA LYS A 68 -10.03 19.43 9.62
C LYS A 68 -9.47 19.95 10.95
N LEU A 69 -9.80 19.31 12.07
CA LEU A 69 -9.19 19.62 13.36
C LEU A 69 -7.68 19.37 13.37
N ARG A 70 -7.23 18.25 12.79
CA ARG A 70 -5.81 17.97 12.64
C ARG A 70 -5.13 19.02 11.74
N GLN A 71 -5.75 19.37 10.60
CA GLN A 71 -5.25 20.40 9.69
C GLN A 71 -5.12 21.75 10.38
N LEU A 72 -6.08 22.13 11.22
CA LEU A 72 -6.03 23.35 12.04
C LEU A 72 -4.82 23.32 13.00
N LYS A 73 -4.63 22.21 13.72
CA LYS A 73 -3.49 22.00 14.61
C LYS A 73 -2.14 22.03 13.87
N ALA A 74 -2.12 21.57 12.61
CA ALA A 74 -0.93 21.57 11.75
C ALA A 74 -0.68 22.91 11.03
N GLY A 75 -1.53 23.94 11.24
CA GLY A 75 -1.39 25.27 10.62
C GLY A 75 -1.78 25.30 9.13
N GLN A 76 -2.57 24.32 8.64
CA GLN A 76 -3.05 24.21 7.27
C GLN A 76 -4.38 24.97 7.09
N TYR A 77 -4.42 26.26 7.35
CA TYR A 77 -5.64 27.05 7.42
C TYR A 77 -6.43 27.11 6.11
N SER A 78 -5.77 27.14 4.95
CA SER A 78 -6.41 27.10 3.63
C SER A 78 -7.29 25.87 3.46
N GLU A 79 -6.83 24.72 3.95
CA GLU A 79 -7.54 23.43 3.84
C GLU A 79 -8.72 23.35 4.81
N VAL A 80 -8.61 23.96 5.98
CA VAL A 80 -9.65 23.90 7.01
C VAL A 80 -10.91 24.62 6.56
N PHE A 81 -10.79 25.79 5.94
CA PHE A 81 -11.92 26.68 5.63
C PHE A 81 -12.51 26.42 4.24
N THR A 82 -11.95 25.52 3.43
CA THR A 82 -12.55 25.19 2.14
C THR A 82 -13.62 24.10 2.27
N LEU A 83 -14.73 24.24 1.53
CA LEU A 83 -15.77 23.22 1.42
C LEU A 83 -15.57 22.32 0.19
N LYS A 84 -14.64 22.66 -0.71
CA LYS A 84 -14.39 21.89 -1.93
C LYS A 84 -13.87 20.48 -1.62
N ASN A 85 -13.13 20.34 -0.53
CA ASN A 85 -12.60 19.06 -0.05
C ASN A 85 -13.52 18.33 0.95
N MET A 86 -14.80 18.66 0.99
CA MET A 86 -15.81 17.88 1.70
C MET A 86 -16.28 16.70 0.84
N PRO A 87 -16.27 15.46 1.39
CA PRO A 87 -16.58 14.25 0.62
C PRO A 87 -17.90 14.31 -0.14
N GLN A 88 -18.98 14.76 0.50
CA GLN A 88 -20.28 14.87 -0.16
C GLN A 88 -20.27 15.85 -1.35
N ASN A 89 -19.60 16.99 -1.19
CA ASN A 89 -19.51 17.99 -2.28
C ASN A 89 -18.71 17.44 -3.47
N HIS A 90 -17.68 16.62 -3.19
CA HIS A 90 -16.91 15.97 -4.24
C HIS A 90 -17.75 14.93 -5.00
N ILE A 91 -18.46 14.05 -4.29
CA ILE A 91 -19.37 13.08 -4.90
C ILE A 91 -20.44 13.80 -5.76
N ASP A 92 -21.06 14.84 -5.22
CA ASP A 92 -22.07 15.63 -5.94
C ASP A 92 -21.50 16.32 -7.18
N SER A 93 -20.24 16.74 -7.15
CA SER A 93 -19.58 17.37 -8.32
C SER A 93 -19.29 16.37 -9.46
N VAL A 94 -19.02 15.11 -9.13
CA VAL A 94 -18.70 14.07 -10.11
C VAL A 94 -19.96 13.41 -10.68
N LEU A 95 -20.94 13.12 -9.83
CA LEU A 95 -22.09 12.28 -10.17
C LEU A 95 -23.40 13.04 -10.33
N GLY A 96 -23.42 14.32 -9.96
CA GLY A 96 -24.64 15.10 -9.83
C GLY A 96 -25.22 15.07 -8.42
N LYS A 97 -25.79 16.19 -8.03
CA LYS A 97 -26.30 16.41 -6.65
C LYS A 97 -27.37 15.38 -6.26
N GLY A 98 -27.13 14.71 -5.13
CA GLY A 98 -28.07 13.81 -4.51
C GLY A 98 -28.14 12.40 -5.13
N LYS A 99 -27.25 12.04 -6.08
CA LYS A 99 -27.21 10.68 -6.62
C LYS A 99 -26.83 9.65 -5.53
N TYR A 100 -25.80 9.97 -4.76
CA TYR A 100 -25.39 9.18 -3.59
C TYR A 100 -25.21 10.13 -2.40
N LYS A 101 -25.81 9.77 -1.26
CA LYS A 101 -25.63 10.49 0.00
C LYS A 101 -24.79 9.63 0.93
N ILE A 102 -23.76 10.22 1.54
CA ILE A 102 -22.98 9.53 2.57
C ILE A 102 -23.85 9.37 3.81
N ASP A 103 -24.06 8.12 4.21
CA ASP A 103 -24.85 7.75 5.40
C ASP A 103 -23.97 7.72 6.65
N GLU A 104 -22.69 7.32 6.50
CA GLU A 104 -21.80 7.11 7.64
C GLU A 104 -20.32 7.38 7.28
N TYR A 105 -19.56 7.85 8.27
CA TYR A 105 -18.12 8.07 8.19
C TYR A 105 -17.41 7.14 9.16
N VAL A 106 -16.44 6.37 8.69
CA VAL A 106 -15.62 5.46 9.49
C VAL A 106 -14.27 6.09 9.79
N ASP A 107 -13.71 5.87 10.96
CA ASP A 107 -12.34 6.29 11.31
C ASP A 107 -11.33 5.75 10.31
N HIS A 108 -10.35 6.56 9.90
CA HIS A 108 -9.37 6.22 8.87
C HIS A 108 -8.60 4.93 9.20
N HIS A 109 -7.99 4.86 10.39
CA HIS A 109 -7.23 3.66 10.79
C HIS A 109 -8.12 2.45 11.06
N LEU A 110 -9.38 2.66 11.47
CA LEU A 110 -10.36 1.59 11.57
C LEU A 110 -10.72 1.04 10.17
N SER A 111 -10.79 1.91 9.15
CA SER A 111 -11.00 1.47 7.77
C SER A 111 -9.82 0.62 7.27
N HIS A 112 -8.57 1.05 7.51
CA HIS A 112 -7.39 0.23 7.21
C HIS A 112 -7.39 -1.11 7.95
N ALA A 113 -7.65 -1.10 9.26
CA ALA A 113 -7.68 -2.32 10.06
C ALA A 113 -8.77 -3.29 9.58
N SER A 114 -9.94 -2.75 9.23
CA SER A 114 -11.07 -3.54 8.75
C SER A 114 -10.83 -4.13 7.36
N SER A 115 -10.19 -3.39 6.44
CA SER A 115 -9.90 -3.88 5.10
C SER A 115 -9.05 -5.15 5.12
N THR A 116 -8.03 -5.17 5.96
CA THR A 116 -7.12 -6.31 6.04
C THR A 116 -7.68 -7.42 6.94
N TYR A 117 -8.35 -7.10 8.05
CA TYR A 117 -8.89 -8.12 8.95
C TYR A 117 -10.06 -8.89 8.33
N PHE A 118 -11.08 -8.20 7.82
CA PHE A 118 -12.27 -8.88 7.27
C PHE A 118 -12.00 -9.64 5.98
N THR A 119 -10.89 -9.39 5.29
CA THR A 119 -10.45 -10.15 4.11
C THR A 119 -9.44 -11.24 4.42
N SER A 120 -8.97 -11.30 5.67
CA SER A 120 -8.02 -12.32 6.12
C SER A 120 -8.68 -13.67 6.33
N PRO A 121 -7.90 -14.78 6.33
CA PRO A 121 -8.42 -16.09 6.70
C PRO A 121 -8.63 -16.24 8.23
N TYR A 122 -8.31 -15.19 9.02
CA TYR A 122 -8.28 -15.28 10.48
C TYR A 122 -9.57 -14.75 11.10
N LYS A 123 -10.14 -15.50 12.04
CA LYS A 123 -11.27 -15.05 12.87
C LYS A 123 -10.82 -14.33 14.14
N GLU A 124 -9.54 -14.36 14.43
CA GLU A 124 -8.88 -13.67 15.53
C GLU A 124 -7.47 -13.29 15.10
N SER A 125 -7.11 -12.01 15.27
CA SER A 125 -5.82 -11.47 14.81
C SER A 125 -5.42 -10.23 15.57
N ALA A 126 -4.11 -10.04 15.76
CA ALA A 126 -3.55 -8.70 15.93
C ALA A 126 -3.65 -7.96 14.58
N VAL A 127 -3.98 -6.67 14.60
CA VAL A 127 -3.99 -5.85 13.39
C VAL A 127 -3.11 -4.64 13.61
N VAL A 128 -2.16 -4.44 12.70
CA VAL A 128 -1.25 -3.29 12.71
C VAL A 128 -1.51 -2.44 11.48
N CYS A 129 -1.72 -1.13 11.70
CA CYS A 129 -1.75 -0.13 10.64
C CYS A 129 -0.56 0.80 10.80
N ILE A 130 0.26 0.96 9.77
CA ILE A 130 1.35 1.95 9.72
C ILE A 130 1.15 2.78 8.46
N ASP A 131 0.88 4.08 8.67
CA ASP A 131 0.55 4.98 7.57
C ASP A 131 1.28 6.32 7.70
N ALA A 132 1.07 7.21 6.73
CA ALA A 132 1.58 8.57 6.81
C ALA A 132 0.80 9.39 7.83
N ILE A 133 -0.48 9.62 7.59
CA ILE A 133 -1.39 10.29 8.54
C ILE A 133 -2.85 9.90 8.21
N GLY A 134 -3.53 9.23 9.13
CA GLY A 134 -4.97 8.99 9.06
C GLY A 134 -5.71 9.78 10.12
N GLU A 135 -6.36 10.88 9.78
CA GLU A 135 -6.93 11.82 10.75
C GLU A 135 -5.85 12.33 11.73
N PHE A 136 -5.65 11.68 12.87
CA PHE A 136 -4.55 11.93 13.81
C PHE A 136 -3.58 10.77 13.94
N ASP A 137 -4.06 9.54 13.76
CA ASP A 137 -3.25 8.34 13.93
C ASP A 137 -2.23 8.19 12.79
N THR A 138 -1.06 7.69 13.11
CA THR A 138 0.04 7.37 12.17
C THR A 138 0.42 5.90 12.28
N ILE A 139 0.27 5.33 13.48
CA ILE A 139 0.36 3.89 13.75
C ILE A 139 -0.80 3.52 14.66
N SER A 140 -1.44 2.38 14.43
CA SER A 140 -2.41 1.82 15.37
C SER A 140 -2.32 0.31 15.46
N ILE A 141 -2.56 -0.21 16.67
CA ILE A 141 -2.56 -1.63 16.99
C ILE A 141 -3.93 -1.99 17.54
N TRP A 142 -4.51 -3.04 16.96
CA TRP A 142 -5.85 -3.49 17.29
C TRP A 142 -5.85 -4.98 17.64
N TYR A 143 -6.76 -5.38 18.49
CA TYR A 143 -7.19 -6.75 18.65
C TYR A 143 -8.51 -6.94 17.93
N ALA A 144 -8.56 -7.89 17.01
CA ALA A 144 -9.73 -8.20 16.21
C ALA A 144 -10.22 -9.63 16.47
N LYS A 145 -11.51 -9.79 16.73
CA LYS A 145 -12.15 -11.08 16.96
C LYS A 145 -13.59 -11.08 16.51
N GLY A 146 -13.96 -12.03 15.63
CA GLY A 146 -15.29 -12.07 15.03
C GLY A 146 -15.58 -10.80 14.23
N ASN A 147 -16.58 -10.00 14.64
CA ASN A 147 -16.92 -8.74 13.99
C ASN A 147 -16.47 -7.49 14.77
N LYS A 148 -15.62 -7.66 15.79
CA LYS A 148 -15.15 -6.58 16.66
C LYS A 148 -13.68 -6.29 16.46
N LEU A 149 -13.34 -5.01 16.36
CA LEU A 149 -11.97 -4.50 16.38
C LEU A 149 -11.86 -3.55 17.58
N GLU A 150 -10.90 -3.83 18.46
CA GLU A 150 -10.61 -3.05 19.66
C GLU A 150 -9.23 -2.42 19.52
N LYS A 151 -9.15 -1.08 19.51
CA LYS A 151 -7.86 -0.37 19.49
C LYS A 151 -7.16 -0.53 20.83
N ARG A 152 -5.97 -1.14 20.82
CA ARG A 152 -5.15 -1.34 22.01
C ARG A 152 -4.14 -0.21 22.19
N TRP A 153 -3.66 0.39 21.09
CA TRP A 153 -2.68 1.47 21.12
C TRP A 153 -2.69 2.25 19.81
N SER A 154 -2.30 3.53 19.87
CA SER A 154 -1.96 4.30 18.68
C SER A 154 -0.85 5.31 18.94
N GLN A 155 -0.11 5.62 17.88
CA GLN A 155 0.79 6.77 17.78
C GLN A 155 0.13 7.82 16.90
N THR A 156 0.34 9.09 17.24
CA THR A 156 -0.33 10.19 16.55
C THR A 156 0.67 11.17 15.94
N TYR A 157 0.18 11.93 14.97
CA TYR A 157 0.89 13.06 14.40
C TYR A 157 1.47 13.99 15.50
N PRO A 158 2.73 14.47 15.39
CA PRO A 158 3.58 14.46 14.21
C PRO A 158 4.48 13.21 14.06
N HIS A 159 4.43 12.25 14.97
CA HIS A 159 5.29 11.07 14.98
C HIS A 159 4.79 10.04 13.96
N SER A 160 5.41 10.00 12.78
CA SER A 160 4.98 9.16 11.67
C SER A 160 6.15 8.52 10.93
N LEU A 161 6.19 7.20 10.91
CA LEU A 161 7.16 6.45 10.12
C LEU A 161 6.94 6.66 8.61
N GLY A 162 5.67 6.68 8.16
CA GLY A 162 5.35 6.94 6.75
C GLY A 162 5.81 8.33 6.30
N LEU A 163 5.56 9.39 7.10
CA LEU A 163 6.07 10.73 6.77
C LEU A 163 7.58 10.81 6.78
N TRP A 164 8.27 10.09 7.69
CA TRP A 164 9.73 10.05 7.70
C TRP A 164 10.26 9.42 6.41
N TYR A 165 9.69 8.30 5.99
CA TYR A 165 10.10 7.62 4.75
C TYR A 165 9.82 8.50 3.52
N SER A 166 8.66 9.18 3.47
CA SER A 166 8.33 10.17 2.44
C SER A 166 9.28 11.39 2.44
N ALA A 167 9.66 11.90 3.62
CA ALA A 167 10.61 13.01 3.73
C ALA A 167 12.00 12.62 3.20
N MET A 168 12.47 11.41 3.48
CA MET A 168 13.71 10.88 2.93
C MET A 168 13.60 10.62 1.42
N THR A 169 12.44 10.18 0.94
CA THR A 169 12.15 10.08 -0.51
C THR A 169 12.32 11.45 -1.18
N GLN A 170 11.75 12.49 -0.60
CA GLN A 170 11.91 13.87 -1.08
C GLN A 170 13.37 14.35 -1.03
N ARG A 171 14.12 14.02 0.04
CA ARG A 171 15.55 14.39 0.18
C ARG A 171 16.41 13.81 -0.95
N LEU A 172 16.06 12.64 -1.46
CA LEU A 172 16.74 12.02 -2.60
C LEU A 172 16.33 12.61 -3.97
N GLY A 173 15.49 13.66 -3.99
CA GLY A 173 15.01 14.31 -5.20
C GLY A 173 13.85 13.60 -5.88
N LEU A 174 13.16 12.72 -5.17
CA LEU A 174 11.99 11.98 -5.62
C LEU A 174 10.70 12.65 -5.11
N LYS A 175 9.55 12.28 -5.65
CA LYS A 175 8.26 12.86 -5.27
C LYS A 175 7.72 12.18 -4.00
N PRO A 176 7.55 12.92 -2.89
CA PRO A 176 7.02 12.33 -1.66
C PRO A 176 5.58 11.89 -1.84
N GLN A 177 5.17 10.84 -1.13
CA GLN A 177 3.86 10.17 -1.19
C GLN A 177 3.52 9.54 -2.55
N GLU A 178 4.51 9.43 -3.46
CA GLU A 178 4.35 8.78 -4.76
C GLU A 178 5.51 7.85 -5.14
N ASP A 179 6.75 8.21 -4.78
CA ASP A 179 7.97 7.55 -5.27
C ASP A 179 8.70 6.75 -4.17
N GLU A 180 8.07 6.48 -3.03
CA GLU A 180 8.64 5.66 -1.93
C GLU A 180 9.12 4.28 -2.43
N PHE A 181 8.41 3.71 -3.39
CA PHE A 181 8.80 2.45 -4.02
C PHE A 181 10.09 2.57 -4.86
N ILE A 182 10.46 3.79 -5.31
CA ILE A 182 11.74 4.03 -6.00
C ILE A 182 12.87 4.02 -4.97
N LEU A 183 12.70 4.72 -3.83
CA LEU A 183 13.66 4.68 -2.73
C LEU A 183 13.89 3.24 -2.27
N MET A 184 12.81 2.46 -2.05
CA MET A 184 12.90 1.04 -1.71
C MET A 184 13.72 0.25 -2.75
N GLY A 185 13.54 0.53 -4.05
CA GLY A 185 14.31 -0.09 -5.12
C GLY A 185 15.78 0.35 -5.16
N MET A 186 16.07 1.62 -4.85
CA MET A 186 17.44 2.17 -4.75
C MET A 186 18.22 1.51 -3.61
N ALA A 187 17.55 1.17 -2.51
CA ALA A 187 18.17 0.57 -1.34
C ALA A 187 18.94 -0.73 -1.66
N ALA A 188 18.53 -1.47 -2.68
CA ALA A 188 19.21 -2.69 -3.12
C ALA A 188 20.61 -2.44 -3.74
N TRP A 189 20.93 -1.21 -4.11
CA TRP A 189 22.17 -0.81 -4.76
C TRP A 189 23.11 -0.04 -3.84
N GLY A 190 22.64 0.31 -2.66
CA GLY A 190 23.40 1.06 -1.67
C GLY A 190 24.19 0.16 -0.72
N ARG A 191 25.20 0.77 -0.09
CA ARG A 191 25.99 0.17 0.98
C ARG A 191 25.33 0.46 2.32
N GLN A 192 25.23 -0.53 3.17
CA GLN A 192 24.83 -0.37 4.56
C GLN A 192 26.05 0.03 5.40
N ASP A 193 25.86 0.96 6.33
CA ASP A 193 26.90 1.47 7.23
C ASP A 193 26.27 1.70 8.62
N ASP A 194 26.78 1.00 9.62
CA ASP A 194 26.23 0.99 10.99
C ASP A 194 26.37 2.36 11.68
N ASP A 195 27.47 3.09 11.41
CA ASP A 195 27.69 4.42 11.98
C ASP A 195 26.70 5.43 11.36
N LEU A 196 26.52 5.37 10.04
CA LEU A 196 25.55 6.19 9.34
C LEU A 196 24.11 5.89 9.81
N GLN A 197 23.76 4.61 9.97
CA GLN A 197 22.44 4.21 10.53
C GLN A 197 22.23 4.77 11.93
N SER A 198 23.24 4.66 12.80
CA SER A 198 23.18 5.17 14.16
C SER A 198 22.99 6.69 14.20
N ILE A 199 23.70 7.43 13.35
CA ILE A 199 23.56 8.90 13.26
C ILE A 199 22.17 9.25 12.75
N MET A 200 21.74 8.69 11.61
CA MET A 200 20.41 8.96 11.05
C MET A 200 19.29 8.59 12.04
N TYR A 201 19.43 7.46 12.73
CA TYR A 201 18.46 7.08 13.77
C TYR A 201 18.39 8.13 14.90
N ASN A 202 19.54 8.56 15.42
CA ASN A 202 19.59 9.55 16.50
C ASN A 202 19.12 10.94 16.08
N ASP A 203 19.29 11.31 14.81
CA ASP A 203 18.82 12.59 14.30
C ASP A 203 17.28 12.64 14.22
N PHE A 204 16.64 11.53 13.87
CA PHE A 204 15.19 11.51 13.62
C PHE A 204 14.35 10.88 14.73
N PHE A 205 14.85 9.86 15.44
CA PHE A 205 14.06 9.04 16.38
C PHE A 205 14.49 9.20 17.84
N GLY A 206 13.70 8.63 18.74
CA GLY A 206 14.03 8.56 20.17
C GLY A 206 13.77 9.85 20.93
N TYR A 207 12.69 10.61 20.60
CA TYR A 207 12.35 11.82 21.34
C TYR A 207 11.89 11.51 22.78
N ALA A 208 10.72 10.93 22.94
CA ALA A 208 10.20 10.49 24.24
C ALA A 208 10.21 8.97 24.37
N ASN A 209 10.03 8.26 23.27
CA ASN A 209 10.20 6.81 23.15
C ASN A 209 10.84 6.48 21.79
N GLU A 210 11.20 5.21 21.59
CA GLU A 210 11.96 4.78 20.42
C GLU A 210 11.24 4.89 19.07
N LEU A 211 9.93 5.08 19.07
CA LEU A 211 9.12 5.30 17.86
C LEU A 211 8.86 6.78 17.59
N ASP A 212 9.08 7.65 18.55
CA ASP A 212 8.79 9.08 18.43
C ASP A 212 9.83 9.79 17.58
N LEU A 213 9.37 10.62 16.66
CA LEU A 213 10.22 11.51 15.88
C LEU A 213 10.65 12.74 16.72
N ARG A 214 11.88 13.20 16.51
CA ARG A 214 12.41 14.42 17.12
C ARG A 214 11.89 15.70 16.48
N MET A 215 11.36 15.60 15.26
CA MET A 215 10.87 16.73 14.48
C MET A 215 9.63 16.38 13.68
N ASN A 216 8.90 17.42 13.26
CA ASN A 216 7.76 17.27 12.38
C ASN A 216 8.20 17.24 10.92
N LEU A 217 8.07 16.10 10.26
CA LEU A 217 8.51 15.85 8.88
C LEU A 217 7.40 16.04 7.83
N HIS A 218 6.27 16.62 8.21
CA HIS A 218 5.16 16.86 7.26
C HIS A 218 5.56 17.72 6.04
N ARG A 219 6.56 18.58 6.21
CA ARG A 219 7.11 19.43 5.13
C ARG A 219 8.40 18.89 4.52
N GLY A 220 8.79 17.67 4.89
CA GLY A 220 10.02 17.05 4.44
C GLY A 220 11.25 17.42 5.27
N CYS A 221 12.43 17.04 4.75
CA CYS A 221 13.76 17.29 5.34
C CYS A 221 14.80 17.55 4.24
N MET A 222 14.50 18.46 3.32
CA MET A 222 15.34 18.72 2.14
C MET A 222 16.78 19.15 2.48
N ASP A 223 16.96 19.83 3.60
CA ASP A 223 18.28 20.32 4.06
C ASP A 223 18.99 19.29 4.96
N TYR A 224 18.41 18.09 5.14
CA TYR A 224 19.04 17.07 5.97
C TYR A 224 20.30 16.52 5.31
N GLU A 225 21.39 16.49 6.08
CA GLU A 225 22.68 15.94 5.70
C GLU A 225 23.31 15.22 6.89
N PRO A 226 23.60 13.92 6.78
CA PRO A 226 24.27 13.19 7.85
C PRO A 226 25.67 13.74 8.10
N SER A 227 26.04 13.97 9.36
CA SER A 227 27.32 14.62 9.73
C SER A 227 28.60 13.90 9.24
N ILE A 228 28.53 12.58 9.08
CA ILE A 228 29.68 11.76 8.63
C ILE A 228 29.65 11.40 7.14
N TYR A 229 28.55 11.68 6.45
CA TYR A 229 28.34 11.27 5.07
C TYR A 229 27.70 12.40 4.24
N PRO A 230 28.48 13.46 3.96
CA PRO A 230 27.97 14.62 3.24
C PRO A 230 27.56 14.28 1.81
N ASP A 231 26.59 15.00 1.28
CA ASP A 231 26.10 14.86 -0.08
C ASP A 231 27.18 15.30 -1.08
N ASP A 232 27.74 14.34 -1.82
CA ASP A 232 28.73 14.57 -2.86
C ASP A 232 28.10 14.76 -4.25
N GLY A 233 26.78 14.77 -4.34
CA GLY A 233 26.00 14.89 -5.57
C GLY A 233 25.99 13.61 -6.43
N SER A 234 26.59 12.52 -5.98
CA SER A 234 26.66 11.26 -6.73
C SER A 234 25.34 10.45 -6.64
N GLU A 235 25.13 9.62 -7.65
CA GLU A 235 24.04 8.65 -7.59
C GLU A 235 24.29 7.57 -6.52
N GLN A 236 25.55 7.23 -6.27
CA GLN A 236 25.93 6.26 -5.24
C GLN A 236 25.59 6.78 -3.83
N TRP A 237 25.80 8.07 -3.56
CA TRP A 237 25.37 8.68 -2.31
C TRP A 237 23.86 8.45 -2.07
N LYS A 238 23.04 8.66 -3.10
CA LYS A 238 21.60 8.44 -3.01
C LYS A 238 21.24 6.98 -2.73
N PHE A 239 21.93 6.04 -3.36
CA PHE A 239 21.74 4.61 -3.10
C PHE A 239 22.13 4.23 -1.68
N ASP A 240 23.26 4.74 -1.18
CA ASP A 240 23.75 4.47 0.17
C ASP A 240 22.78 5.05 1.22
N ILE A 241 22.30 6.28 1.06
CA ILE A 241 21.26 6.85 1.92
C ILE A 241 19.98 5.99 1.85
N ALA A 242 19.52 5.58 0.68
CA ALA A 242 18.32 4.75 0.54
C ALA A 242 18.47 3.40 1.26
N ALA A 243 19.64 2.76 1.20
CA ALA A 243 19.91 1.49 1.89
C ALA A 243 19.81 1.64 3.41
N ASN A 244 20.38 2.72 3.96
CA ASN A 244 20.37 2.96 5.41
C ASN A 244 18.99 3.42 5.89
N VAL A 245 18.24 4.21 5.09
CA VAL A 245 16.83 4.54 5.36
C VAL A 245 15.97 3.28 5.39
N GLN A 246 16.15 2.37 4.43
CA GLN A 246 15.39 1.12 4.40
C GLN A 246 15.66 0.28 5.65
N THR A 247 16.90 0.14 6.07
CA THR A 247 17.28 -0.61 7.28
C THR A 247 16.64 -0.01 8.54
N ILE A 248 16.69 1.32 8.70
CA ILE A 248 16.05 1.99 9.84
C ILE A 248 14.52 1.82 9.80
N CYS A 249 13.91 1.88 8.61
CA CYS A 249 12.48 1.61 8.44
C CYS A 249 12.11 0.20 8.94
N GLU A 250 12.90 -0.81 8.56
CA GLU A 250 12.71 -2.19 8.98
C GLU A 250 12.83 -2.34 10.51
N TRP A 251 13.81 -1.68 11.14
CA TRP A 251 13.93 -1.66 12.60
C TRP A 251 12.69 -1.06 13.29
N GLN A 252 12.15 0.02 12.74
CA GLN A 252 10.97 0.67 13.31
C GLN A 252 9.73 -0.22 13.15
N ILE A 253 9.55 -0.84 11.99
CA ILE A 253 8.46 -1.80 11.76
C ILE A 253 8.58 -2.98 12.72
N ALA A 254 9.78 -3.55 12.91
CA ALA A 254 10.03 -4.64 13.86
C ALA A 254 9.63 -4.27 15.30
N LYS A 255 9.95 -3.03 15.74
CA LYS A 255 9.54 -2.53 17.06
C LYS A 255 8.03 -2.41 17.20
N VAL A 256 7.33 -1.94 16.15
CA VAL A 256 5.86 -1.87 16.14
C VAL A 256 5.27 -3.29 16.24
N PHE A 257 5.81 -4.25 15.51
CA PHE A 257 5.33 -5.63 15.55
C PHE A 257 5.61 -6.31 16.90
N LYS A 258 6.78 -6.07 17.49
CA LYS A 258 7.08 -6.51 18.86
C LYS A 258 6.08 -5.94 19.86
N LYS A 259 5.80 -4.63 19.77
CA LYS A 259 4.78 -3.96 20.59
C LYS A 259 3.39 -4.56 20.36
N ALA A 260 3.04 -4.89 19.12
CA ALA A 260 1.77 -5.55 18.82
C ALA A 260 1.67 -6.93 19.52
N LYS A 261 2.75 -7.71 19.54
CA LYS A 261 2.79 -9.00 20.22
C LYS A 261 2.64 -8.86 21.75
N GLU A 262 3.20 -7.81 22.33
CA GLU A 262 3.06 -7.51 23.76
C GLU A 262 1.63 -7.07 24.12
N LEU A 263 0.96 -6.30 23.25
CA LEU A 263 -0.36 -5.74 23.49
C LEU A 263 -1.50 -6.69 23.08
N VAL A 264 -1.24 -7.64 22.21
CA VAL A 264 -2.19 -8.63 21.70
C VAL A 264 -1.57 -10.03 21.79
N PRO A 265 -1.33 -10.54 23.01
CA PRO A 265 -0.74 -11.86 23.22
C PRO A 265 -1.72 -13.01 22.94
N GLU A 266 -2.99 -12.69 22.64
CA GLU A 266 -4.07 -13.65 22.47
C GLU A 266 -3.93 -14.47 21.17
N THR A 267 -3.11 -14.05 20.21
CA THR A 267 -3.01 -14.69 18.89
C THR A 267 -1.64 -14.52 18.25
N ASP A 268 -1.24 -15.52 17.44
CA ASP A 268 -0.06 -15.46 16.57
C ASP A 268 -0.41 -15.03 15.12
N ASN A 269 -1.67 -14.70 14.86
CA ASN A 269 -2.10 -14.18 13.57
C ASN A 269 -1.92 -12.66 13.52
N MET A 270 -1.41 -12.16 12.41
CA MET A 270 -1.21 -10.73 12.15
C MET A 270 -1.87 -10.32 10.84
N CYS A 271 -2.64 -9.24 10.90
CA CYS A 271 -3.09 -8.50 9.74
C CYS A 271 -2.34 -7.17 9.67
N TYR A 272 -1.76 -6.84 8.51
CA TYR A 272 -0.94 -5.63 8.34
C TYR A 272 -1.48 -4.74 7.22
N SER A 273 -1.65 -3.44 7.49
CA SER A 273 -2.18 -2.45 6.55
C SER A 273 -1.56 -1.06 6.75
N GLY A 274 -2.06 -0.08 5.98
CA GLY A 274 -1.50 1.26 5.83
C GLY A 274 -0.48 1.33 4.69
N GLY A 275 -0.12 2.54 4.25
CA GLY A 275 0.78 2.75 3.11
C GLY A 275 2.14 2.08 3.27
N VAL A 276 2.66 1.99 4.50
CA VAL A 276 3.95 1.35 4.79
C VAL A 276 3.93 -0.17 4.54
N ALA A 277 2.76 -0.82 4.57
CA ALA A 277 2.62 -2.24 4.24
C ALA A 277 2.91 -2.57 2.75
N LEU A 278 3.04 -1.56 1.89
CA LEU A 278 3.52 -1.71 0.50
C LEU A 278 5.04 -1.95 0.39
N ASN A 279 5.78 -1.77 1.49
CA ASN A 279 7.22 -2.01 1.54
C ASN A 279 7.51 -3.53 1.61
N CYS A 280 7.59 -4.16 0.42
CA CYS A 280 7.78 -5.61 0.30
C CYS A 280 9.13 -6.10 0.84
N VAL A 281 10.15 -5.25 0.89
CA VAL A 281 11.47 -5.57 1.47
C VAL A 281 11.33 -5.71 2.99
N ALA A 282 10.74 -4.71 3.65
CA ALA A 282 10.47 -4.78 5.08
C ALA A 282 9.54 -5.94 5.45
N ASN A 283 8.51 -6.20 4.63
CA ASN A 283 7.60 -7.32 4.85
C ASN A 283 8.35 -8.66 4.88
N SER A 284 9.30 -8.87 3.98
CA SER A 284 10.09 -10.11 3.92
C SER A 284 11.04 -10.25 5.11
N ASN A 285 11.67 -9.16 5.54
CA ASN A 285 12.68 -9.20 6.59
C ASN A 285 12.04 -9.27 7.99
N VAL A 286 10.92 -8.57 8.19
CA VAL A 286 10.26 -8.50 9.51
C VAL A 286 9.36 -9.71 9.79
N VAL A 287 8.69 -10.26 8.76
CA VAL A 287 7.75 -11.39 8.92
C VAL A 287 8.42 -12.63 9.50
N LYS A 288 9.65 -12.95 9.03
CA LYS A 288 10.36 -14.16 9.43
C LYS A 288 10.56 -14.27 10.94
N ASP A 289 10.73 -13.14 11.63
CA ASP A 289 11.19 -13.14 13.01
C ASP A 289 10.06 -13.00 14.04
N GLN A 290 8.89 -12.48 13.67
CA GLN A 290 7.89 -12.08 14.65
C GLN A 290 6.51 -12.70 14.49
N TYR A 291 6.00 -12.87 13.26
CA TYR A 291 4.67 -13.42 13.00
C TYR A 291 4.70 -14.46 11.87
N PRO A 292 4.53 -15.75 12.20
CA PRO A 292 4.51 -16.82 11.19
C PRO A 292 3.26 -16.77 10.29
N ASN A 293 2.17 -16.22 10.83
CA ASN A 293 0.88 -16.13 10.15
C ASN A 293 0.56 -14.66 9.86
N MET A 294 0.93 -14.16 8.69
CA MET A 294 0.66 -12.77 8.29
C MET A 294 -0.26 -12.70 7.09
N TRP A 295 -1.20 -11.77 7.15
CA TRP A 295 -2.05 -11.38 6.04
C TRP A 295 -1.87 -9.90 5.72
N ILE A 296 -1.61 -9.60 4.46
CA ILE A 296 -1.56 -8.25 3.91
C ILE A 296 -2.52 -8.21 2.73
N LEU A 297 -3.49 -7.31 2.74
CA LEU A 297 -4.38 -7.12 1.59
C LEU A 297 -3.57 -6.66 0.36
N PRO A 298 -3.86 -7.10 -0.89
CA PRO A 298 -3.19 -6.60 -2.10
C PRO A 298 -3.20 -5.08 -2.27
N ASN A 299 -4.15 -4.41 -1.66
CA ASN A 299 -4.29 -2.96 -1.61
C ASN A 299 -4.31 -2.48 -0.16
N PRO A 300 -3.16 -2.45 0.55
CA PRO A 300 -3.13 -2.15 1.97
C PRO A 300 -3.17 -0.65 2.29
N GLY A 301 -2.92 0.23 1.29
CA GLY A 301 -2.97 1.69 1.42
C GLY A 301 -4.39 2.26 1.40
N ASP A 302 -4.49 3.58 1.22
CA ASP A 302 -5.75 4.33 1.31
C ASP A 302 -6.85 3.81 0.39
N ALA A 303 -6.53 3.40 -0.85
CA ALA A 303 -7.53 2.84 -1.76
C ALA A 303 -8.24 1.61 -1.17
N GLY A 304 -7.51 0.78 -0.38
CA GLY A 304 -8.07 -0.36 0.34
C GLY A 304 -9.05 0.02 1.43
N SER A 305 -9.00 1.26 1.93
CA SER A 305 -9.91 1.77 2.94
C SER A 305 -11.36 1.91 2.44
N SER A 306 -11.58 2.00 1.12
CA SER A 306 -12.94 1.91 0.55
C SER A 306 -13.58 0.55 0.84
N LEU A 307 -12.80 -0.54 0.71
CA LEU A 307 -13.24 -1.87 1.13
C LEU A 307 -13.38 -1.95 2.65
N GLY A 308 -12.44 -1.36 3.39
CA GLY A 308 -12.42 -1.44 4.84
C GLY A 308 -13.61 -0.79 5.51
N CYS A 309 -14.00 0.42 5.11
CA CYS A 309 -15.18 1.08 5.68
C CYS A 309 -16.47 0.33 5.35
N ALA A 310 -16.61 -0.23 4.14
CA ALA A 310 -17.74 -1.04 3.77
C ALA A 310 -17.79 -2.36 4.58
N ALA A 311 -16.65 -3.06 4.71
CA ALA A 311 -16.56 -4.31 5.46
C ALA A 311 -16.82 -4.11 6.95
N TYR A 312 -16.36 -3.01 7.54
CA TYR A 312 -16.66 -2.65 8.93
C TYR A 312 -18.18 -2.52 9.20
N ILE A 313 -18.87 -1.83 8.30
CA ILE A 313 -20.32 -1.64 8.42
C ILE A 313 -21.09 -2.94 8.12
N GLY A 314 -20.60 -3.76 7.20
CA GLY A 314 -21.17 -5.09 6.91
C GLY A 314 -20.99 -6.06 8.08
N GLY A 315 -19.90 -5.96 8.82
CA GLY A 315 -19.61 -6.76 10.00
C GLY A 315 -19.39 -8.25 9.72
N GLU A 316 -19.10 -8.62 8.48
CA GLU A 316 -18.93 -10.00 8.04
C GLU A 316 -17.57 -10.21 7.39
N HIS A 317 -16.96 -11.39 7.63
CA HIS A 317 -15.77 -11.81 6.93
C HIS A 317 -16.06 -12.05 5.44
N ILE A 318 -15.11 -11.66 4.60
CA ILE A 318 -15.17 -11.73 3.16
C ILE A 318 -14.27 -12.88 2.69
N ASP A 319 -14.79 -13.79 1.88
CA ASP A 319 -13.94 -14.74 1.16
C ASP A 319 -13.21 -14.01 0.03
N PHE A 320 -12.09 -13.37 0.41
CA PHE A 320 -11.29 -12.60 -0.53
C PHE A 320 -10.70 -13.47 -1.65
N MET A 321 -10.39 -14.74 -1.36
CA MET A 321 -9.75 -15.64 -2.31
C MET A 321 -10.70 -16.14 -3.41
N GLU A 322 -12.01 -15.97 -3.26
CA GLU A 322 -12.98 -16.27 -4.32
C GLU A 322 -12.65 -15.56 -5.65
N ASN A 323 -12.28 -14.26 -5.56
CA ASN A 323 -11.91 -13.44 -6.72
C ASN A 323 -10.47 -12.91 -6.65
N GLY A 324 -9.80 -13.03 -5.53
CA GLY A 324 -8.49 -12.47 -5.27
C GLY A 324 -8.49 -10.95 -5.47
N ALA A 325 -7.45 -10.43 -6.13
CA ALA A 325 -7.32 -9.01 -6.42
C ALA A 325 -8.07 -8.55 -7.69
N PHE A 326 -8.74 -9.44 -8.43
CA PHE A 326 -9.37 -9.13 -9.72
C PHE A 326 -10.81 -8.65 -9.52
N LEU A 327 -10.99 -7.40 -9.11
CA LEU A 327 -12.25 -6.86 -8.61
C LEU A 327 -12.76 -5.64 -9.39
N GLY A 328 -11.95 -5.05 -10.27
CA GLY A 328 -12.27 -3.84 -11.04
C GLY A 328 -13.09 -4.10 -12.31
N TYR A 329 -13.08 -3.15 -13.25
CA TYR A 329 -13.78 -3.26 -14.52
C TYR A 329 -13.30 -4.46 -15.36
N ASP A 330 -14.23 -5.03 -16.14
CA ASP A 330 -14.03 -6.29 -16.84
C ASP A 330 -13.87 -6.08 -18.36
N ILE A 331 -12.74 -6.49 -18.89
CA ILE A 331 -12.54 -6.63 -20.35
C ILE A 331 -12.91 -8.07 -20.74
N LYS A 332 -14.14 -8.20 -21.25
CA LYS A 332 -14.68 -9.52 -21.63
C LYS A 332 -13.95 -10.13 -22.82
N GLY A 333 -13.76 -11.43 -22.77
CA GLY A 333 -13.15 -12.20 -23.83
C GLY A 333 -12.31 -13.37 -23.31
N LYS A 334 -11.95 -14.27 -24.22
CA LYS A 334 -11.08 -15.39 -23.86
C LYS A 334 -9.62 -14.94 -23.88
N TYR A 335 -8.89 -15.18 -22.80
CA TYR A 335 -7.46 -14.88 -22.74
C TYR A 335 -6.70 -15.61 -23.87
N PRO A 336 -5.95 -14.91 -24.72
CA PRO A 336 -5.35 -15.48 -25.92
C PRO A 336 -4.01 -16.18 -25.64
N VAL A 337 -4.00 -17.16 -24.72
CA VAL A 337 -2.80 -17.85 -24.21
C VAL A 337 -1.84 -18.28 -25.32
N LYS A 338 -2.36 -18.98 -26.36
CA LYS A 338 -1.50 -19.50 -27.45
C LYS A 338 -0.79 -18.38 -28.21
N GLN A 339 -1.47 -17.26 -28.43
CA GLN A 339 -0.88 -16.12 -29.15
C GLN A 339 0.14 -15.41 -28.26
N VAL A 340 -0.15 -15.19 -26.98
CA VAL A 340 0.78 -14.59 -26.01
C VAL A 340 2.06 -15.43 -25.92
N VAL A 341 1.94 -16.74 -25.71
CA VAL A 341 3.09 -17.65 -25.66
C VAL A 341 3.91 -17.61 -26.95
N LYS A 342 3.24 -17.63 -28.12
CA LYS A 342 3.93 -17.56 -29.42
C LYS A 342 4.75 -16.28 -29.56
N GLU A 343 4.24 -15.13 -29.12
CA GLU A 343 4.95 -13.85 -29.23
C GLU A 343 6.09 -13.76 -28.20
N LEU A 344 5.88 -14.23 -26.98
CA LEU A 344 6.94 -14.30 -25.96
C LEU A 344 8.13 -15.18 -26.43
N LEU A 345 7.85 -16.36 -27.00
CA LEU A 345 8.90 -17.25 -27.52
C LEU A 345 9.70 -16.68 -28.71
N LYS A 346 9.17 -15.66 -29.38
CA LYS A 346 9.92 -14.88 -30.39
C LYS A 346 10.79 -13.77 -29.77
N GLY A 347 10.75 -13.59 -28.45
CA GLY A 347 11.43 -12.49 -27.76
C GLY A 347 10.66 -11.17 -27.78
N ASN A 348 9.39 -11.16 -28.18
CA ASN A 348 8.56 -9.97 -28.17
C ASN A 348 8.06 -9.65 -26.77
N LEU A 349 7.90 -8.36 -26.47
CA LEU A 349 7.21 -7.90 -25.26
C LEU A 349 5.69 -7.84 -25.53
N VAL A 350 4.89 -8.33 -24.59
CA VAL A 350 3.43 -8.46 -24.79
C VAL A 350 2.69 -7.67 -23.71
N GLY A 351 1.85 -6.72 -24.14
CA GLY A 351 0.88 -6.06 -23.26
C GLY A 351 -0.40 -6.89 -23.19
N VAL A 352 -0.88 -7.14 -21.97
CA VAL A 352 -2.13 -7.86 -21.71
C VAL A 352 -3.14 -6.97 -21.03
N ALA A 353 -4.37 -6.97 -21.57
CA ALA A 353 -5.56 -6.37 -20.94
C ALA A 353 -6.73 -7.34 -21.13
N ASN A 354 -7.13 -8.07 -20.08
CA ASN A 354 -8.19 -9.09 -20.15
C ASN A 354 -8.79 -9.32 -18.75
N GLY A 355 -10.06 -9.75 -18.69
CA GLY A 355 -10.75 -10.01 -17.44
C GLY A 355 -10.90 -8.78 -16.55
N ARG A 356 -11.19 -8.98 -15.27
CA ARG A 356 -11.35 -7.89 -14.28
C ARG A 356 -9.99 -7.27 -13.93
N ALA A 357 -9.97 -5.94 -13.84
CA ALA A 357 -8.77 -5.21 -13.43
C ALA A 357 -8.38 -5.54 -11.99
N GLU A 358 -7.07 -5.48 -11.72
CA GLU A 358 -6.55 -5.62 -10.35
C GLU A 358 -6.99 -4.46 -9.47
N TYR A 359 -7.42 -4.77 -8.24
CA TYR A 359 -7.65 -3.83 -7.16
C TYR A 359 -6.40 -3.72 -6.31
N GLY A 360 -5.60 -2.70 -6.56
CA GLY A 360 -4.32 -2.46 -5.93
C GLY A 360 -3.26 -1.94 -6.91
N PRO A 361 -2.09 -1.51 -6.40
CA PRO A 361 -1.06 -0.85 -7.20
C PRO A 361 -0.25 -1.83 -8.07
N ARG A 362 -0.38 -3.14 -7.84
CA ARG A 362 0.42 -4.16 -8.52
C ARG A 362 -0.29 -4.68 -9.77
N ALA A 363 0.48 -4.93 -10.83
CA ALA A 363 0.01 -5.65 -12.01
C ALA A 363 0.16 -7.16 -11.75
N LEU A 364 -0.94 -7.91 -11.82
CA LEU A 364 -1.01 -9.33 -11.43
C LEU A 364 -1.45 -10.26 -12.57
N GLY A 365 -1.37 -9.76 -13.82
CA GLY A 365 -1.65 -10.58 -15.01
C GLY A 365 -2.73 -10.01 -15.92
N ASN A 366 -3.75 -9.32 -15.40
CA ASN A 366 -4.87 -8.82 -16.20
C ASN A 366 -4.62 -7.44 -16.83
N ARG A 367 -3.71 -6.65 -16.28
CA ARG A 367 -3.21 -5.36 -16.82
C ARG A 367 -1.69 -5.35 -16.71
N SER A 368 -1.02 -6.19 -17.52
CA SER A 368 0.41 -6.49 -17.36
C SER A 368 1.19 -6.35 -18.65
N LEU A 369 2.48 -6.01 -18.53
CA LEU A 369 3.48 -6.24 -19.56
C LEU A 369 4.23 -7.54 -19.23
N LEU A 370 4.33 -8.43 -20.19
CA LEU A 370 4.97 -9.75 -20.09
C LEU A 370 6.19 -9.81 -20.98
N ALA A 371 7.21 -10.54 -20.54
CA ALA A 371 8.43 -10.82 -21.28
C ALA A 371 8.94 -12.22 -20.97
N ASP A 372 9.65 -12.86 -21.90
CA ASP A 372 10.38 -14.09 -21.64
C ASP A 372 11.67 -13.75 -20.86
N PRO A 373 11.88 -14.25 -19.63
CA PRO A 373 13.03 -13.90 -18.79
C PRO A 373 14.37 -14.41 -19.35
N ARG A 374 14.35 -15.34 -20.31
CA ARG A 374 15.55 -15.88 -20.96
C ARG A 374 16.14 -14.92 -22.00
N GLY A 375 15.43 -13.86 -22.36
CA GLY A 375 15.87 -12.85 -23.32
C GLY A 375 17.07 -12.05 -22.81
N LYS A 376 18.06 -11.82 -23.69
CA LYS A 376 19.18 -10.95 -23.37
C LYS A 376 18.69 -9.51 -23.17
N ASP A 377 19.20 -8.83 -22.15
CA ASP A 377 18.87 -7.43 -21.82
C ASP A 377 17.37 -7.13 -21.65
N ILE A 378 16.57 -8.15 -21.33
CA ILE A 378 15.10 -8.02 -21.24
C ILE A 378 14.66 -7.01 -20.18
N LYS A 379 15.40 -6.91 -19.06
CA LYS A 379 15.16 -5.93 -18.00
C LYS A 379 15.30 -4.49 -18.54
N ALA A 380 16.39 -4.20 -19.28
CA ALA A 380 16.64 -2.89 -19.86
C ALA A 380 15.57 -2.50 -20.90
N GLN A 381 15.19 -3.46 -21.78
CA GLN A 381 14.14 -3.24 -22.77
C GLN A 381 12.80 -2.91 -22.12
N MET A 382 12.41 -3.66 -21.09
CA MET A 382 11.17 -3.44 -20.34
C MET A 382 11.19 -2.09 -19.60
N ASN A 383 12.30 -1.72 -18.97
CA ASN A 383 12.43 -0.44 -18.28
C ASN A 383 12.36 0.74 -19.26
N LYS A 384 12.94 0.60 -20.46
CA LYS A 384 12.84 1.61 -21.54
C LYS A 384 11.39 1.82 -22.00
N ILE A 385 10.62 0.75 -22.22
CA ILE A 385 9.18 0.86 -22.59
C ILE A 385 8.37 1.54 -21.50
N LYS A 386 8.67 1.21 -20.24
CA LYS A 386 8.00 1.81 -19.08
C LYS A 386 8.50 3.22 -18.77
N ASN A 387 9.49 3.74 -19.50
CA ASN A 387 10.12 5.03 -19.25
C ASN A 387 10.49 5.22 -17.77
N ARG A 388 11.24 4.28 -17.20
CA ARG A 388 11.60 4.26 -15.79
C ARG A 388 13.08 3.91 -15.59
N GLN A 389 13.56 4.08 -14.35
CA GLN A 389 14.96 3.87 -13.98
C GLN A 389 15.41 2.42 -14.25
N GLU A 390 16.63 2.25 -14.75
CA GLU A 390 17.18 0.93 -15.15
C GLU A 390 17.40 -0.03 -13.99
N PHE A 391 17.65 0.49 -12.79
CA PHE A 391 17.87 -0.33 -11.59
C PHE A 391 16.61 -1.07 -11.13
N ARG A 392 15.42 -0.64 -11.54
CA ARG A 392 14.14 -1.22 -11.06
C ARG A 392 13.96 -2.66 -11.52
N PRO A 393 13.64 -3.58 -10.59
CA PRO A 393 13.42 -4.99 -10.91
C PRO A 393 12.04 -5.23 -11.54
N PHE A 394 11.87 -6.46 -12.06
CA PHE A 394 10.58 -7.03 -12.44
C PHE A 394 10.29 -8.26 -11.60
N ALA A 395 9.01 -8.51 -11.31
CA ALA A 395 8.60 -9.71 -10.63
C ALA A 395 8.50 -10.87 -11.64
N PRO A 396 9.07 -12.05 -11.32
CA PRO A 396 8.84 -13.25 -12.08
C PRO A 396 7.42 -13.79 -11.81
N SER A 397 6.83 -14.46 -12.81
CA SER A 397 5.61 -15.25 -12.67
C SER A 397 5.99 -16.72 -12.78
N VAL A 398 5.76 -17.49 -11.71
CA VAL A 398 6.13 -18.90 -11.59
C VAL A 398 4.93 -19.71 -11.16
N LEU A 399 4.81 -20.94 -11.62
CA LEU A 399 3.79 -21.86 -11.13
C LEU A 399 3.99 -22.13 -9.63
N GLU A 400 2.90 -22.11 -8.87
CA GLU A 400 2.94 -22.25 -7.41
C GLU A 400 3.68 -23.51 -6.95
N GLU A 401 3.46 -24.63 -7.64
CA GLU A 401 4.10 -25.91 -7.37
C GLU A 401 5.63 -25.90 -7.53
N HIS A 402 6.17 -24.96 -8.31
CA HIS A 402 7.61 -24.81 -8.57
C HIS A 402 8.24 -23.61 -7.84
N ALA A 403 7.45 -22.84 -7.10
CA ALA A 403 7.93 -21.62 -6.48
C ALA A 403 9.10 -21.88 -5.49
N HIS A 404 8.97 -22.89 -4.64
CA HIS A 404 10.01 -23.25 -3.66
C HIS A 404 11.24 -23.94 -4.24
N GLU A 405 11.18 -24.41 -5.49
CA GLU A 405 12.35 -24.94 -6.20
C GLU A 405 13.28 -23.82 -6.69
N ILE A 406 12.71 -22.62 -6.89
CA ILE A 406 13.39 -21.48 -7.50
C ILE A 406 13.71 -20.41 -6.48
N PHE A 407 12.82 -20.17 -5.50
CA PHE A 407 12.92 -19.08 -4.55
C PHE A 407 12.96 -19.55 -3.10
N ASP A 408 13.83 -18.93 -2.31
CA ASP A 408 13.71 -18.89 -0.86
C ASP A 408 12.66 -17.86 -0.49
N MET A 409 11.46 -18.33 -0.16
CA MET A 409 10.31 -17.48 0.10
C MET A 409 10.08 -17.28 1.60
N PRO A 410 9.77 -16.05 2.05
CA PRO A 410 9.45 -15.78 3.45
C PRO A 410 8.10 -16.38 3.88
N THR A 411 7.24 -16.70 2.91
CA THR A 411 5.90 -17.29 3.11
C THR A 411 5.68 -18.45 2.14
N GLN A 412 4.68 -19.29 2.42
CA GLN A 412 4.35 -20.41 1.52
C GLN A 412 3.89 -19.96 0.12
N LYS A 413 3.27 -18.79 0.02
CA LYS A 413 2.70 -18.23 -1.22
C LYS A 413 2.91 -16.73 -1.28
N SER A 414 3.20 -16.20 -2.46
CA SER A 414 3.33 -14.75 -2.71
C SER A 414 2.56 -14.36 -3.97
N GLN A 415 1.22 -14.39 -3.91
CA GLN A 415 0.34 -14.17 -5.05
C GLN A 415 0.19 -12.69 -5.43
N PHE A 416 0.50 -11.76 -4.52
CA PHE A 416 0.17 -10.34 -4.65
C PHE A 416 1.39 -9.41 -4.62
N MET A 417 2.60 -9.95 -4.84
CA MET A 417 3.86 -9.18 -4.86
C MET A 417 4.11 -8.37 -3.57
N GLN A 418 3.75 -8.93 -2.42
CA GLN A 418 3.88 -8.29 -1.10
C GLN A 418 5.19 -8.62 -0.39
N TYR A 419 5.97 -9.52 -0.96
CA TYR A 419 7.24 -10.02 -0.43
C TYR A 419 8.31 -10.02 -1.51
N VAL A 420 9.56 -9.89 -1.09
CA VAL A 420 10.75 -10.12 -1.92
C VAL A 420 11.28 -11.52 -1.59
N CYS A 421 11.63 -12.28 -2.62
CA CYS A 421 12.14 -13.64 -2.49
C CYS A 421 13.57 -13.70 -3.02
N LEU A 422 14.44 -14.51 -2.40
CA LEU A 422 15.77 -14.78 -2.91
C LEU A 422 15.74 -15.91 -3.95
N LEU A 423 16.55 -15.77 -5.00
CA LEU A 423 16.77 -16.85 -5.97
C LEU A 423 17.81 -17.84 -5.41
N TYR A 424 17.49 -19.12 -5.38
CA TYR A 424 18.45 -20.16 -4.94
C TYR A 424 19.70 -20.24 -5.82
N THR A 425 19.60 -19.85 -7.09
CA THR A 425 20.68 -20.02 -8.10
C THR A 425 21.42 -18.74 -8.41
N SER A 426 21.07 -17.61 -7.80
CA SER A 426 21.81 -16.35 -7.99
C SER A 426 22.79 -16.16 -6.84
N PRO A 427 24.09 -16.03 -7.12
CA PRO A 427 25.08 -15.75 -6.09
C PRO A 427 24.95 -14.33 -5.51
N SER A 428 24.16 -13.46 -6.14
CA SER A 428 23.87 -12.11 -5.66
C SER A 428 22.62 -11.55 -6.32
N PRO A 429 21.77 -10.81 -5.58
CA PRO A 429 20.70 -10.01 -6.18
C PRO A 429 21.21 -8.88 -7.09
N ARG A 430 22.52 -8.70 -7.18
CA ARG A 430 23.20 -7.66 -7.94
C ARG A 430 23.72 -8.15 -9.31
N ASP A 431 23.73 -9.47 -9.53
CA ASP A 431 24.08 -10.12 -10.80
C ASP A 431 22.80 -10.41 -11.66
#